data_cd75fae886a8e4e76a552baa3d8ec1c0
#
_entry.id   cd75fae886a8e4e76a552baa3d8ec1c0
#
_cell.length_a   1.000
_cell.length_b   1.000
_cell.length_c   1.000
_cell.angle_alpha   90.00
_cell.angle_beta   90.00
_cell.angle_gamma   90.00
#
_symmetry.space_group_name_H-M   'P 1'
#
loop_
_entity.id
_entity.type
_entity.pdbx_description
1 polymer ?
#
loop_
_entity_poly.entity_id
_entity_poly.type
_entity_poly.pdbx_seq_one_letter_code
_entity_poly.pdbx_strand_id
1 'polypeptide(L)' 'MVKIEFIDGTSESIETYKDTTFQYDEDCQCFKVVEHDGKSSSMFPREFVKSIRYIEV' A
#
# COMPACT_ATOMS: atom_id res chain seq x y z
N MET A 1 -9.32 -2.77 -5.32
CA MET A 1 -8.32 -3.52 -4.52
C MET A 1 -6.92 -3.21 -5.02
N VAL A 2 -5.99 -3.07 -4.13
CA VAL A 2 -4.58 -2.89 -4.48
C VAL A 2 -3.80 -4.11 -4.04
N LYS A 3 -2.95 -4.62 -4.93
CA LYS A 3 -2.07 -5.75 -4.63
C LYS A 3 -0.64 -5.25 -4.60
N ILE A 4 0.04 -5.51 -3.49
CA ILE A 4 1.43 -5.16 -3.30
C ILE A 4 2.25 -6.46 -3.31
N GLU A 5 3.21 -6.54 -4.23
CA GLU A 5 4.12 -7.67 -4.31
C GLU A 5 5.46 -7.28 -3.72
N PHE A 6 6.02 -8.16 -2.91
CA PHE A 6 7.30 -7.93 -2.25
C PHE A 6 8.42 -8.71 -2.94
N ILE A 7 9.65 -8.26 -2.71
CA ILE A 7 10.83 -8.86 -3.35
C ILE A 7 11.09 -10.30 -2.90
N ASP A 8 10.55 -10.71 -1.75
CA ASP A 8 10.70 -12.07 -1.25
C ASP A 8 9.70 -13.07 -1.85
N GLY A 9 8.84 -12.60 -2.77
CA GLY A 9 7.83 -13.42 -3.41
C GLY A 9 6.47 -13.44 -2.72
N THR A 10 6.36 -12.81 -1.55
CA THR A 10 5.07 -12.69 -0.87
C THR A 10 4.28 -11.52 -1.43
N SER A 11 2.99 -11.46 -1.12
CA SER A 11 2.12 -10.37 -1.55
C SER A 11 1.07 -10.08 -0.51
N GLU A 12 0.53 -8.86 -0.57
CA GLU A 12 -0.56 -8.44 0.29
C GLU A 12 -1.60 -7.72 -0.56
N SER A 13 -2.88 -7.95 -0.25
CA SER A 13 -3.99 -7.30 -0.94
C SER A 13 -4.72 -6.40 0.04
N ILE A 14 -5.02 -5.18 -0.40
CA ILE A 14 -5.70 -4.19 0.42
C ILE A 14 -6.97 -3.77 -0.30
N GLU A 15 -8.11 -3.89 0.38
CA GLU A 15 -9.36 -3.38 -0.14
C GLU A 15 -9.36 -1.86 -0.13
N THR A 16 -9.84 -1.26 -1.21
CA THR A 16 -9.86 0.19 -1.35
C THR A 16 -11.29 0.71 -1.32
N TYR A 17 -11.45 1.86 -0.71
CA TYR A 17 -12.69 2.59 -0.61
C TYR A 17 -12.48 3.99 -1.18
N LYS A 18 -13.57 4.77 -1.31
CA LYS A 18 -13.48 6.13 -1.88
C LYS A 18 -12.48 7.02 -1.16
N ASP A 19 -12.38 6.88 0.14
CA ASP A 19 -11.55 7.72 0.99
C ASP A 19 -10.24 7.04 1.42
N THR A 20 -9.93 5.89 0.82
CA THR A 20 -8.61 5.28 0.99
C THR A 20 -7.58 6.09 0.20
N THR A 21 -6.52 6.52 0.86
CA THR A 21 -5.49 7.32 0.22
C THR A 21 -4.16 6.58 0.20
N PHE A 22 -3.40 6.82 -0.86
CA PHE A 22 -2.06 6.26 -1.04
C PHE A 22 -1.08 7.42 -1.03
N GLN A 23 -0.05 7.30 -0.21
CA GLN A 23 0.96 8.32 -0.04
C GLN A 23 2.34 7.69 -0.10
N TYR A 24 3.33 8.48 -0.48
CA TYR A 24 4.72 8.08 -0.38
C TYR A 24 5.42 9.05 0.56
N ASP A 25 6.02 8.51 1.61
CA ASP A 25 6.76 9.28 2.60
C ASP A 25 8.24 9.24 2.24
N GLU A 26 8.77 10.38 1.80
CA GLU A 26 10.18 10.48 1.40
C GLU A 26 11.13 10.39 2.59
N ASP A 27 10.68 10.81 3.77
CA ASP A 27 11.54 10.82 4.95
C ASP A 27 11.88 9.40 5.41
N CYS A 28 10.91 8.51 5.43
CA CYS A 28 11.15 7.11 5.78
C CYS A 28 11.22 6.19 4.57
N GLN A 29 11.03 6.71 3.37
CA GLN A 29 11.02 5.94 2.11
C GLN A 29 10.05 4.77 2.18
N CYS A 30 8.82 5.07 2.57
CA CYS A 30 7.78 4.07 2.74
C CYS A 30 6.55 4.44 1.93
N PHE A 31 5.89 3.43 1.36
CA PHE A 31 4.54 3.59 0.84
C PHE A 31 3.55 3.48 1.99
N LYS A 32 2.63 4.42 2.05
CA LYS A 32 1.64 4.48 3.13
C LYS A 32 0.24 4.39 2.55
N VAL A 33 -0.56 3.52 3.11
CA VAL A 33 -1.97 3.40 2.78
C VAL A 33 -2.78 3.82 4.00
N VAL A 34 -3.57 4.87 3.85
CA VAL A 34 -4.45 5.34 4.92
C VAL A 34 -5.86 4.83 4.64
N GLU A 35 -6.37 4.04 5.58
CA GLU A 35 -7.69 3.45 5.49
C GLU A 35 -8.78 4.51 5.53
N HIS A 36 -9.98 4.12 5.09
CA HIS A 36 -11.10 5.05 4.95
C HIS A 36 -11.55 5.70 6.27
N ASP A 37 -11.27 5.10 7.40
CA ASP A 37 -11.61 5.68 8.69
C ASP A 37 -10.62 6.74 9.17
N GLY A 38 -9.51 6.91 8.46
CA GLY A 38 -8.45 7.84 8.82
C GLY A 38 -7.65 7.44 10.05
N LYS A 39 -7.98 6.32 10.67
CA LYS A 39 -7.35 5.85 11.91
C LYS A 39 -6.35 4.74 11.70
N SER A 40 -6.61 3.91 10.71
CA SER A 40 -5.74 2.77 10.39
C SER A 40 -4.86 3.14 9.21
N SER A 41 -3.60 2.80 9.31
CA SER A 41 -2.69 2.97 8.19
C SER A 41 -1.71 1.81 8.14
N SER A 42 -1.26 1.51 6.93
CA SER A 42 -0.24 0.48 6.70
C SER A 42 0.93 1.12 6.00
N MET A 43 2.14 0.72 6.37
CA MET A 43 3.35 1.25 5.78
C MET A 43 4.19 0.10 5.24
N PHE A 44 4.72 0.30 4.04
CA PHE A 44 5.52 -0.71 3.36
C PHE A 44 6.84 -0.05 2.92
N PRO A 45 7.98 -0.50 3.45
CA PRO A 45 9.27 0.06 3.05
C PRO A 45 9.50 -0.13 1.54
N ARG A 46 9.93 0.94 0.89
CA ARG A 46 10.15 0.94 -0.56
C ARG A 46 11.08 -0.18 -1.01
N GLU A 47 12.12 -0.44 -0.24
CA GLU A 47 13.13 -1.44 -0.60
C GLU A 47 12.61 -2.87 -0.63
N PHE A 48 11.47 -3.13 0.03
CA PHE A 48 10.85 -4.45 0.03
C PHE A 48 9.76 -4.61 -1.02
N VAL A 49 9.31 -3.51 -1.62
CA VAL A 49 8.20 -3.53 -2.57
C VAL A 49 8.74 -3.76 -3.97
N LYS A 50 8.24 -4.81 -4.63
CA LYS A 50 8.57 -5.11 -6.01
C LYS A 50 7.61 -4.40 -6.96
N SER A 51 6.31 -4.46 -6.68
CA SER A 51 5.32 -3.81 -7.52
C SER A 51 4.05 -3.51 -6.73
N ILE A 52 3.33 -2.50 -7.18
CA ILE A 52 2.01 -2.15 -6.66
C ILE A 52 1.07 -2.08 -7.86
N ARG A 53 -0.04 -2.82 -7.80
CA ARG A 53 -1.02 -2.85 -8.88
C ARG A 53 -2.41 -2.59 -8.35
N TYR A 54 -3.16 -1.80 -9.08
CA TYR A 54 -4.58 -1.59 -8.82
C TYR A 54 -5.36 -2.63 -9.62
N ILE A 55 -6.19 -3.38 -8.92
CA ILE A 55 -7.04 -4.41 -9.52
C ILE A 55 -8.48 -3.94 -9.37
N GLU A 56 -9.10 -3.68 -10.50
CA GLU A 56 -10.51 -3.31 -10.54
C GLU A 56 -11.37 -4.58 -10.52
N VAL A 57 -12.39 -4.55 -9.66
CA VAL A 57 -13.27 -5.71 -9.49
C VAL A 57 -14.60 -5.47 -10.19
#